data_5d99d5941ea0db3cdcbdef765f7ed43f
#
_entry.id   5d99d5941ea0db3cdcbdef765f7ed43f
#
_cell.length_a   1.000
_cell.length_b   1.000
_cell.length_c   1.000
_cell.angle_alpha   90.00
_cell.angle_beta   90.00
_cell.angle_gamma   90.00
#
_symmetry.space_group_name_H-M   'P 1'
#
loop_
_entity.id
_entity.type
_entity.pdbx_description
1 polymer ?
#
loop_
_entity_poly.entity_id
_entity_poly.type
_entity_poly.pdbx_seq_one_letter_code
_entity_poly.pdbx_strand_id
1 'polypeptide(L)'
;MLSRFRNRNLFVRCLEISRRTVKNWDEGRQALIDLTDLPKDLADVEAEIHKRLPNADRRKCNKHDIRLSIPGLPSLTGNARIQTSPQVEMEYVESYFPVTQWTDAYAHNKWRSYVYAPRDIAGAVRDAAISVLMERCDKMEVDPARSNPTCHL
;
A
#
# COMPACT_ATOMS: atom_id res chain seq x y z
N MET A 1 -18.91 12.29 6.90
CA MET A 1 -17.47 12.43 7.14
C MET A 1 -17.15 13.31 8.36
N LEU A 2 -17.74 14.51 8.48
CA LEU A 2 -17.48 15.46 9.59
C LEU A 2 -17.83 14.93 11.00
N SER A 3 -18.87 14.09 11.15
CA SER A 3 -19.24 13.49 12.45
C SER A 3 -18.20 12.54 13.01
N ARG A 4 -17.47 11.81 12.15
CA ARG A 4 -16.39 10.91 12.58
C ARG A 4 -15.17 11.68 13.07
N PHE A 5 -14.84 12.82 12.45
CA PHE A 5 -13.80 13.73 12.93
C PHE A 5 -14.13 14.28 14.32
N ARG A 6 -15.37 14.73 14.54
CA ARG A 6 -15.83 15.22 15.85
C ARG A 6 -15.72 14.14 16.93
N ASN A 7 -16.02 12.89 16.60
CA ASN A 7 -16.02 11.78 17.55
C ASN A 7 -14.67 11.06 17.63
N ARG A 8 -13.61 11.59 17.00
CA ARG A 8 -12.27 10.97 16.90
C ARG A 8 -12.31 9.52 16.41
N ASN A 9 -13.34 9.13 15.67
CA ASN A 9 -13.47 7.80 15.06
C ASN A 9 -12.71 7.79 13.72
N LEU A 10 -11.39 7.87 13.81
CA LEU A 10 -10.49 7.90 12.68
C LEU A 10 -10.28 6.49 12.12
N PHE A 11 -9.94 6.42 10.84
CA PHE A 11 -9.49 5.18 10.22
C PHE A 11 -8.21 4.68 10.88
N VAL A 12 -8.15 3.37 11.05
CA VAL A 12 -6.95 2.69 11.52
C VAL A 12 -6.37 1.81 10.41
N ARG A 13 -5.09 1.56 10.46
CA ARG A 13 -4.46 0.56 9.59
C ARG A 13 -4.91 -0.82 10.06
N CYS A 14 -5.64 -1.54 9.22
CA CYS A 14 -6.09 -2.90 9.55
C CYS A 14 -5.26 -3.99 8.87
N LEU A 15 -4.56 -3.66 7.79
CA LEU A 15 -3.64 -4.57 7.10
C LEU A 15 -2.40 -3.80 6.64
N GLU A 16 -1.21 -4.36 6.89
CA GLU A 16 0.05 -3.93 6.28
C GLU A 16 0.47 -5.00 5.27
N ILE A 17 0.82 -4.56 4.07
CA ILE A 17 1.35 -5.39 3.01
C ILE A 17 2.78 -4.93 2.73
N SER A 18 3.73 -5.79 3.02
CA SER A 18 5.16 -5.50 2.95
C SER A 18 5.94 -6.79 2.72
N ARG A 19 7.24 -6.69 2.47
CA ARG A 19 8.13 -7.85 2.36
C ARG A 19 8.05 -8.80 3.58
N ARG A 20 7.65 -8.28 4.73
CA ARG A 20 7.54 -9.10 5.96
C ARG A 20 6.24 -9.89 6.02
N THR A 21 5.23 -9.44 5.32
CA THR A 21 3.86 -9.98 5.39
C THR A 21 3.45 -10.77 4.15
N VAL A 22 4.24 -10.71 3.06
CA VAL A 22 4.01 -11.44 1.81
C VAL A 22 5.19 -12.33 1.52
N LYS A 23 4.94 -13.61 1.22
CA LYS A 23 6.00 -14.60 1.00
C LYS A 23 6.70 -14.40 -0.34
N ASN A 24 5.94 -14.22 -1.42
CA ASN A 24 6.43 -13.97 -2.78
C ASN A 24 6.38 -12.46 -3.09
N TRP A 25 7.23 -11.73 -2.40
CA TRP A 25 7.17 -10.26 -2.31
C TRP A 25 7.21 -9.54 -3.66
N ASP A 26 8.16 -9.87 -4.53
CA ASP A 26 8.36 -9.08 -5.75
C ASP A 26 7.18 -9.20 -6.72
N GLU A 27 6.64 -10.40 -6.85
CA GLU A 27 5.46 -10.66 -7.68
C GLU A 27 4.18 -10.05 -7.06
N GLY A 28 4.00 -10.23 -5.75
CA GLY A 28 2.86 -9.67 -5.03
C GLY A 28 2.85 -8.14 -5.03
N ARG A 29 4.03 -7.51 -4.89
CA ARG A 29 4.19 -6.06 -5.00
C ARG A 29 3.83 -5.57 -6.40
N GLN A 30 4.33 -6.23 -7.43
CA GLN A 30 4.04 -5.84 -8.82
C GLN A 30 2.54 -5.94 -9.10
N ALA A 31 1.90 -7.03 -8.71
CA ALA A 31 0.46 -7.20 -8.87
C ALA A 31 -0.36 -6.08 -8.16
N LEU A 32 0.10 -5.62 -6.99
CA LEU A 32 -0.53 -4.47 -6.32
C LEU A 32 -0.33 -3.16 -7.07
N ILE A 33 0.87 -2.94 -7.62
CA ILE A 33 1.15 -1.72 -8.41
C ILE A 33 0.27 -1.71 -9.66
N ASP A 34 0.13 -2.84 -10.34
CA ASP A 34 -0.70 -2.97 -11.52
C ASP A 34 -2.19 -2.61 -11.25
N LEU A 35 -2.67 -2.82 -10.02
CA LEU A 35 -4.00 -2.34 -9.60
C LEU A 35 -4.13 -0.81 -9.58
N THR A 36 -3.01 -0.07 -9.57
CA THR A 36 -3.04 1.40 -9.57
C THR A 36 -3.08 2.01 -10.95
N ASP A 37 -2.85 1.24 -11.99
CA ASP A 37 -2.84 1.73 -13.37
C ASP A 37 -4.20 2.26 -13.80
N LEU A 38 -5.29 1.67 -13.27
CA LEU A 38 -6.64 2.15 -13.46
C LEU A 38 -7.31 2.46 -12.11
N PRO A 39 -7.70 3.72 -11.85
CA PRO A 39 -8.40 4.10 -10.61
C PRO A 39 -9.66 3.29 -10.33
N LYS A 40 -10.30 2.76 -11.37
CA LYS A 40 -11.48 1.91 -11.26
C LYS A 40 -11.15 0.57 -10.59
N ASP A 41 -10.02 -0.03 -10.90
CA ASP A 41 -9.64 -1.35 -10.38
C ASP A 41 -9.44 -1.28 -8.85
N LEU A 42 -8.83 -0.22 -8.36
CA LEU A 42 -8.68 0.03 -6.94
C LEU A 42 -10.03 0.18 -6.23
N ALA A 43 -10.94 0.96 -6.82
CA ALA A 43 -12.29 1.15 -6.28
C ALA A 43 -13.11 -0.15 -6.30
N ASP A 44 -12.92 -0.99 -7.30
CA ASP A 44 -13.58 -2.29 -7.42
C ASP A 44 -13.07 -3.27 -6.34
N VAL A 45 -11.75 -3.26 -6.05
CA VAL A 45 -11.17 -4.04 -4.94
C VAL A 45 -11.72 -3.59 -3.59
N GLU A 46 -11.78 -2.28 -3.33
CA GLU A 46 -12.36 -1.72 -2.10
C GLU A 46 -13.84 -2.10 -1.95
N ALA A 47 -14.60 -2.06 -3.03
CA ALA A 47 -16.01 -2.45 -3.04
C ALA A 47 -16.18 -3.97 -2.82
N GLU A 48 -15.27 -4.78 -3.33
CA GLU A 48 -15.28 -6.23 -3.14
C GLU A 48 -14.95 -6.61 -1.70
N ILE A 49 -13.97 -5.97 -1.10
CA ILE A 49 -13.67 -6.12 0.34
C ILE A 49 -14.93 -5.80 1.16
N HIS A 50 -15.61 -4.68 0.86
CA HIS A 50 -16.84 -4.33 1.56
C HIS A 50 -17.94 -5.40 1.40
N LYS A 51 -18.10 -5.99 0.21
CA LYS A 51 -19.09 -7.05 -0.05
C LYS A 51 -18.82 -8.32 0.76
N ARG A 52 -17.55 -8.64 1.04
CA ARG A 52 -17.14 -9.84 1.82
C ARG A 52 -17.28 -9.67 3.32
N LEU A 53 -17.53 -8.47 3.80
CA LEU A 53 -17.77 -8.28 5.22
C LEU A 53 -19.00 -9.05 5.69
N PRO A 54 -19.00 -9.60 6.92
CA PRO A 54 -20.19 -10.12 7.58
C PRO A 54 -21.31 -9.06 7.56
N ASN A 55 -22.55 -9.50 7.42
CA ASN A 55 -23.68 -8.58 7.32
C ASN A 55 -23.78 -7.56 8.46
N ALA A 56 -23.42 -7.98 9.68
CA ALA A 56 -23.40 -7.10 10.85
C ALA A 56 -22.38 -5.97 10.72
N ASP A 57 -21.19 -6.25 10.20
CA ASP A 57 -20.11 -5.27 10.05
C ASP A 57 -20.30 -4.44 8.78
N ARG A 58 -20.82 -5.01 7.72
CA ARG A 58 -21.16 -4.29 6.49
C ARG A 58 -22.19 -3.18 6.72
N ARG A 59 -23.12 -3.34 7.67
CA ARG A 59 -24.09 -2.31 8.05
C ARG A 59 -23.49 -1.14 8.83
N LYS A 60 -22.30 -1.33 9.42
CA LYS A 60 -21.61 -0.29 10.22
C LYS A 60 -20.78 0.68 9.36
N CYS A 61 -20.51 0.33 8.10
CA CYS A 61 -19.67 1.13 7.21
C CYS A 61 -20.23 1.20 5.80
N ASN A 62 -19.79 2.20 5.05
CA ASN A 62 -20.01 2.30 3.62
C ASN A 62 -18.78 1.78 2.87
N LYS A 63 -18.95 1.43 1.59
CA LYS A 63 -17.83 1.02 0.72
C LYS A 63 -16.69 2.05 0.67
N HIS A 64 -16.97 3.32 0.90
CA HIS A 64 -15.99 4.40 0.93
C HIS A 64 -15.26 4.54 2.27
N ASP A 65 -15.63 3.76 3.27
CA ASP A 65 -14.98 3.69 4.57
C ASP A 65 -13.84 2.67 4.61
N ILE A 66 -13.61 1.97 3.50
CA ILE A 66 -12.47 1.08 3.30
C ILE A 66 -11.56 1.73 2.27
N ARG A 67 -10.26 1.80 2.56
CA ARG A 67 -9.27 2.42 1.68
C ARG A 67 -8.05 1.56 1.56
N LEU A 68 -7.70 1.24 0.32
CA LEU A 68 -6.44 0.61 -0.04
C LEU A 68 -5.46 1.69 -0.52
N SER A 69 -4.34 1.82 0.16
CA SER A 69 -3.29 2.79 -0.16
C SER A 69 -2.08 2.04 -0.70
N ILE A 70 -1.82 2.20 -1.97
CA ILE A 70 -0.69 1.62 -2.68
C ILE A 70 0.20 2.78 -3.13
N PRO A 71 1.38 2.98 -2.51
CA PRO A 71 2.29 4.03 -2.94
C PRO A 71 2.94 3.64 -4.27
N GLY A 72 3.09 4.61 -5.17
CA GLY A 72 3.92 4.44 -6.36
C GLY A 72 5.36 4.11 -5.99
N LEU A 73 6.09 3.50 -6.92
CA LEU A 73 7.53 3.36 -6.78
C LEU A 73 8.17 4.76 -6.84
N PRO A 74 9.13 5.06 -5.97
CA PRO A 74 9.85 6.32 -6.07
C PRO A 74 10.60 6.33 -7.40
N SER A 75 10.21 7.23 -8.30
CA SER A 75 10.99 7.53 -9.49
C SER A 75 12.00 8.61 -9.13
N LEU A 76 13.18 8.21 -8.73
CA LEU A 76 14.32 9.13 -8.76
C LEU A 76 14.74 9.19 -10.22
N THR A 77 14.31 10.26 -10.90
CA THR A 77 14.77 10.50 -12.26
C THR A 77 16.26 10.79 -12.18
N GLY A 78 17.07 9.86 -12.69
CA GLY A 78 18.53 10.03 -12.86
C GLY A 78 18.92 11.19 -13.79
N ASN A 79 17.94 12.02 -14.17
CA ASN A 79 18.09 13.19 -15.03
C ASN A 79 18.57 14.46 -14.28
N ALA A 80 18.68 14.41 -12.95
CA ALA A 80 19.28 15.52 -12.22
C ALA A 80 20.75 15.64 -12.60
N ARG A 81 21.17 16.86 -13.03
CA ARG A 81 22.56 17.16 -13.37
C ARG A 81 23.20 17.99 -12.28
N ILE A 82 24.46 17.74 -12.00
CA ILE A 82 25.27 18.51 -11.07
C ILE A 82 26.48 19.06 -11.78
N GLN A 83 26.90 20.24 -11.35
CA GLN A 83 28.16 20.85 -11.76
C GLN A 83 29.07 20.88 -10.53
N THR A 84 30.13 20.10 -10.54
CA THR A 84 31.05 19.97 -9.40
C THR A 84 32.06 21.13 -9.34
N SER A 85 32.27 21.80 -10.47
CA SER A 85 33.15 23.00 -10.58
C SER A 85 32.66 23.84 -11.76
N PRO A 86 32.83 25.18 -11.73
CA PRO A 86 32.48 26.07 -12.84
C PRO A 86 33.15 25.72 -14.19
N GLN A 87 34.26 25.00 -14.16
CA GLN A 87 35.01 24.60 -15.36
C GLN A 87 34.63 23.20 -15.87
N VAL A 88 33.78 22.45 -15.13
CA VAL A 88 33.39 21.09 -15.50
C VAL A 88 32.00 21.12 -16.12
N GLU A 89 31.81 20.34 -17.18
CA GLU A 89 30.51 20.14 -17.80
C GLU A 89 29.51 19.51 -16.79
N MET A 90 28.22 19.84 -16.92
CA MET A 90 27.17 19.25 -16.09
C MET A 90 27.07 17.76 -16.34
N GLU A 91 27.23 16.96 -15.32
CA GLU A 91 27.10 15.52 -15.37
C GLU A 91 25.84 15.03 -14.63
N TYR A 92 25.38 13.83 -14.98
CA TYR A 92 24.25 13.23 -14.29
C TYR A 92 24.64 12.83 -12.86
N VAL A 93 23.72 13.04 -11.90
CA VAL A 93 23.91 12.65 -10.49
C VAL A 93 24.24 11.16 -10.38
N GLU A 94 23.71 10.34 -11.28
CA GLU A 94 23.94 8.90 -11.30
C GLU A 94 25.41 8.51 -11.55
N SER A 95 26.19 9.39 -12.20
CA SER A 95 27.65 9.19 -12.38
C SER A 95 28.42 9.25 -11.05
N TYR A 96 27.87 9.89 -10.03
CA TYR A 96 28.50 10.07 -8.72
C TYR A 96 27.83 9.24 -7.62
N PHE A 97 26.53 9.00 -7.76
CA PHE A 97 25.74 8.30 -6.75
C PHE A 97 24.92 7.19 -7.38
N PRO A 98 24.90 5.98 -6.83
CA PRO A 98 24.13 4.84 -7.35
C PRO A 98 22.63 4.98 -7.04
N VAL A 99 22.00 6.01 -7.65
CA VAL A 99 20.59 6.38 -7.40
C VAL A 99 19.64 5.22 -7.70
N THR A 100 19.86 4.52 -8.81
CA THR A 100 19.05 3.34 -9.19
C THR A 100 19.13 2.25 -8.12
N GLN A 101 20.34 1.93 -7.63
CA GLN A 101 20.52 0.92 -6.59
C GLN A 101 19.83 1.32 -5.27
N TRP A 102 19.84 2.59 -4.90
CA TRP A 102 19.15 3.09 -3.72
C TRP A 102 17.64 3.02 -3.87
N THR A 103 17.13 3.35 -5.05
CA THR A 103 15.70 3.25 -5.35
C THR A 103 15.22 1.80 -5.28
N ASP A 104 15.97 0.89 -5.85
CA ASP A 104 15.67 -0.54 -5.80
C ASP A 104 15.72 -1.08 -4.37
N ALA A 105 16.75 -0.73 -3.61
CA ALA A 105 16.87 -1.09 -2.20
C ALA A 105 15.71 -0.52 -1.36
N TYR A 106 15.28 0.72 -1.64
CA TYR A 106 14.11 1.32 -1.00
C TYR A 106 12.85 0.58 -1.38
N ALA A 107 12.60 0.37 -2.67
CA ALA A 107 11.43 -0.35 -3.17
C ALA A 107 11.34 -1.75 -2.57
N HIS A 108 12.49 -2.45 -2.45
CA HIS A 108 12.52 -3.79 -1.90
C HIS A 108 12.31 -3.85 -0.38
N ASN A 109 12.84 -2.91 0.38
CA ASN A 109 12.89 -3.00 1.86
C ASN A 109 11.92 -2.07 2.58
N LYS A 110 11.52 -0.94 1.98
CA LYS A 110 10.75 0.12 2.65
C LYS A 110 9.34 0.30 2.09
N TRP A 111 9.10 -0.15 0.87
CA TRP A 111 7.78 -0.03 0.26
C TRP A 111 6.73 -0.80 1.08
N ARG A 112 5.60 -0.16 1.34
CA ARG A 112 4.49 -0.73 2.09
C ARG A 112 3.17 -0.20 1.56
N SER A 113 2.22 -1.10 1.47
CA SER A 113 0.83 -0.78 1.19
C SER A 113 -0.01 -1.03 2.44
N TYR A 114 -1.13 -0.33 2.56
CA TYR A 114 -1.97 -0.42 3.74
C TYR A 114 -3.45 -0.48 3.35
N VAL A 115 -4.23 -1.25 4.12
CA VAL A 115 -5.68 -1.13 4.13
C VAL A 115 -6.10 -0.37 5.38
N TYR A 116 -6.98 0.59 5.21
CA TYR A 116 -7.54 1.42 6.28
C TYR A 116 -9.03 1.15 6.42
N ALA A 117 -9.51 1.12 7.64
CA ALA A 117 -10.92 0.93 7.97
C ALA A 117 -11.28 1.60 9.31
N PRO A 118 -12.58 1.79 9.61
CA PRO A 118 -13.02 2.13 10.95
C PRO A 118 -12.56 1.09 11.98
N ARG A 119 -12.18 1.57 13.17
CA ARG A 119 -11.60 0.74 14.23
C ARG A 119 -12.48 -0.45 14.64
N ASP A 120 -13.77 -0.23 14.72
CA ASP A 120 -14.78 -1.20 15.18
C ASP A 120 -14.96 -2.40 14.25
N ILE A 121 -14.55 -2.28 12.99
CA ILE A 121 -14.64 -3.35 11.98
C ILE A 121 -13.27 -3.73 11.40
N ALA A 122 -12.18 -3.18 11.93
CA ALA A 122 -10.85 -3.34 11.37
C ALA A 122 -10.41 -4.80 11.21
N GLY A 123 -10.77 -5.68 12.17
CA GLY A 123 -10.48 -7.10 12.08
C GLY A 123 -11.20 -7.79 10.92
N ALA A 124 -12.51 -7.55 10.79
CA ALA A 124 -13.30 -8.10 9.69
C ALA A 124 -12.82 -7.59 8.31
N VAL A 125 -12.48 -6.30 8.22
CA VAL A 125 -11.93 -5.71 6.99
C VAL A 125 -10.56 -6.32 6.65
N ARG A 126 -9.70 -6.54 7.63
CA ARG A 126 -8.41 -7.21 7.40
C ARG A 126 -8.59 -8.59 6.78
N ASP A 127 -9.45 -9.42 7.37
CA ASP A 127 -9.63 -10.79 6.91
C ASP A 127 -10.29 -10.84 5.52
N ALA A 128 -11.26 -9.97 5.26
CA ALA A 128 -11.85 -9.80 3.94
C ALA A 128 -10.81 -9.27 2.90
N ALA A 129 -9.96 -8.32 3.29
CA ALA A 129 -8.95 -7.77 2.42
C ALA A 129 -7.89 -8.81 2.03
N ILE A 130 -7.42 -9.62 2.97
CA ILE A 130 -6.48 -10.72 2.69
C ILE A 130 -7.09 -11.66 1.64
N SER A 131 -8.33 -12.09 1.84
CA SER A 131 -9.02 -12.99 0.92
C SER A 131 -9.18 -12.40 -0.48
N VAL A 132 -9.63 -11.12 -0.58
CA VAL A 132 -9.80 -10.45 -1.89
C VAL A 132 -8.47 -10.26 -2.60
N LEU A 133 -7.45 -9.80 -1.88
CA LEU A 133 -6.14 -9.52 -2.47
C LEU A 133 -5.45 -10.79 -2.95
N MET A 134 -5.57 -11.90 -2.21
CA MET A 134 -5.02 -13.19 -2.65
C MET A 134 -5.74 -13.74 -3.90
N GLU A 135 -7.02 -13.44 -4.08
CA GLU A 135 -7.76 -13.85 -5.29
C GLU A 135 -7.48 -12.94 -6.49
N ARG A 136 -7.38 -11.63 -6.26
CA ARG A 136 -7.12 -10.66 -7.33
C ARG A 136 -5.68 -10.64 -7.79
N CYS A 137 -4.77 -10.94 -6.88
CA CYS A 137 -3.34 -11.01 -7.12
C CYS A 137 -2.89 -12.47 -6.99
N ASP A 138 -3.15 -13.29 -8.00
CA ASP A 138 -2.93 -14.76 -8.02
C ASP A 138 -1.58 -15.22 -7.46
N LYS A 139 -0.59 -14.33 -7.46
CA LYS A 139 0.77 -14.61 -7.02
C LYS A 139 1.07 -14.09 -5.61
N MET A 140 0.10 -13.44 -4.95
CA MET A 140 0.31 -12.86 -3.63
C MET A 140 -0.14 -13.82 -2.53
N GLU A 141 0.79 -14.23 -1.68
CA GLU A 141 0.51 -15.03 -0.49
C GLU A 141 0.78 -14.19 0.77
N VAL A 142 -0.29 -13.72 1.41
CA VAL A 142 -0.22 -12.90 2.64
C VAL A 142 -0.17 -13.82 3.86
N ASP A 143 0.79 -13.59 4.77
CA ASP A 143 0.86 -14.26 6.07
C ASP A 143 -0.04 -13.51 7.08
N PRO A 144 -1.20 -14.08 7.48
CA PRO A 144 -2.13 -13.40 8.38
C PRO A 144 -1.56 -13.11 9.77
N ALA A 145 -0.61 -13.94 10.24
CA ALA A 145 -0.01 -13.80 11.56
C ALA A 145 0.93 -12.59 11.63
N ARG A 146 1.58 -12.25 10.51
CA ARG A 146 2.54 -11.14 10.42
C ARG A 146 1.91 -9.84 9.93
N SER A 147 0.74 -9.91 9.31
CA SER A 147 0.06 -8.77 8.69
C SER A 147 -0.77 -7.94 9.67
N ASN A 148 -0.79 -8.31 10.95
CA ASN A 148 -1.49 -7.55 11.98
C ASN A 148 -0.66 -6.30 12.34
N PRO A 149 -1.07 -5.09 11.93
CA PRO A 149 -0.41 -3.89 12.39
C PRO A 149 -0.67 -3.80 13.89
N THR A 150 0.33 -4.12 14.70
CA THR A 150 0.31 -3.79 16.12
C THR A 150 0.03 -2.31 16.22
N CYS A 151 -1.19 -1.95 16.64
CA CYS A 151 -1.51 -0.59 17.04
C CYS A 151 -0.68 -0.29 18.29
N HIS A 152 0.58 0.07 18.10
CA HIS A 152 1.31 0.80 19.11
C HIS A 152 0.71 2.21 19.14
N LEU A 153 -0.26 2.40 20.04
CA LEU A 153 -0.68 3.69 20.54
C LEU A 153 0.37 4.22 21.51
#